data_8267c56e1c51d143037501025d89ed8a
#
_entry.id   8267c56e1c51d143037501025d89ed8a
#
_cell.length_a   1.000
_cell.length_b   1.000
_cell.length_c   1.000
_cell.angle_alpha   90.00
_cell.angle_beta   90.00
_cell.angle_gamma   90.00
#
_symmetry.space_group_name_H-M   'P 1'
#
loop_
_entity.id
_entity.type
_entity.pdbx_description
1 polymer ?
#
loop_
_entity_poly.entity_id
_entity_poly.type
_entity_poly.pdbx_seq_one_letter_code
_entity_poly.pdbx_strand_id
1 'polypeptide(L)'
;MMANEFSLDSIQITIPKRSKNSHKGDFGRALILAGSEGMGGAAILSSEACLFSGAGLVSMYTHPSNVEASLTRNPEIMALGIKKDFEIPKNIDVLLCGPGLRNNEWSANIVKKAFATKKLKILIFDAGAFDFLHDLSSKFSCHDSQIILTPHPG
;
A
#
# COMPACT_ATOMS: atom_id res chain seq x y z
N MET A 1 -5.33 -15.58 22.33
CA MET A 1 -4.27 -15.92 21.35
C MET A 1 -2.97 -15.40 21.94
N MET A 2 -1.98 -16.26 22.19
CA MET A 2 -0.69 -15.78 22.70
C MET A 2 0.08 -15.16 21.53
N ALA A 3 0.62 -13.95 21.72
CA ALA A 3 1.54 -13.36 20.77
C ALA A 3 2.85 -14.15 20.78
N ASN A 4 3.35 -14.52 19.60
CA ASN A 4 4.69 -15.11 19.49
C ASN A 4 5.70 -13.97 19.48
N GLU A 5 6.54 -13.92 20.50
CA GLU A 5 7.70 -13.04 20.51
C GLU A 5 8.85 -13.70 19.76
N PHE A 6 9.54 -12.93 18.93
CA PHE A 6 10.76 -13.34 18.26
C PHE A 6 11.83 -12.24 18.36
N SER A 7 13.08 -12.65 18.47
CA SER A 7 14.23 -11.75 18.49
C SER A 7 14.90 -11.69 17.12
N LEU A 8 15.70 -10.65 16.90
CA LEU A 8 16.52 -10.54 15.66
C LEU A 8 17.43 -11.76 15.47
N ASP A 9 17.91 -12.36 16.56
CA ASP A 9 18.78 -13.54 16.53
C ASP A 9 18.05 -14.80 16.03
N SER A 10 16.71 -14.82 16.14
CA SER A 10 15.88 -15.93 15.65
C SER A 10 15.48 -15.80 14.17
N ILE A 11 15.79 -14.66 13.52
CA ILE A 11 15.42 -14.37 12.14
C ILE A 11 16.67 -14.40 11.26
N GLN A 12 16.70 -15.32 10.30
CA GLN A 12 17.71 -15.28 9.23
C GLN A 12 17.30 -14.23 8.18
N ILE A 13 17.91 -13.05 8.25
CA ILE A 13 17.72 -12.01 7.24
C ILE A 13 18.68 -12.29 6.08
N THR A 14 18.14 -12.71 4.95
CA THR A 14 18.92 -12.89 3.73
C THR A 14 18.51 -11.82 2.72
N ILE A 15 19.45 -10.94 2.36
CA ILE A 15 19.25 -9.99 1.26
C ILE A 15 19.61 -10.73 -0.05
N PRO A 16 18.63 -10.99 -0.94
CA PRO A 16 18.90 -11.71 -2.18
C PRO A 16 19.82 -10.89 -3.10
N LYS A 17 20.83 -11.54 -3.65
CA LYS A 17 21.71 -10.90 -4.66
C LYS A 17 20.90 -10.67 -5.95
N ARG A 18 20.91 -9.45 -6.43
CA ARG A 18 20.29 -9.10 -7.72
C ARG A 18 21.17 -9.60 -8.87
N SER A 19 20.58 -10.19 -9.91
CA SER A 19 21.28 -10.53 -11.14
C SER A 19 21.75 -9.26 -11.86
N LYS A 20 22.93 -9.32 -12.51
CA LYS A 20 23.45 -8.19 -13.30
C LYS A 20 22.54 -7.79 -14.47
N ASN A 21 21.73 -8.71 -14.96
CA ASN A 21 20.81 -8.50 -16.09
C ASN A 21 19.37 -8.23 -15.65
N SER A 22 19.13 -8.00 -14.34
CA SER A 22 17.80 -7.69 -13.84
C SER A 22 17.42 -6.23 -14.09
N HIS A 23 16.14 -5.99 -14.33
CA HIS A 23 15.57 -4.65 -14.46
C HIS A 23 14.57 -4.38 -13.31
N LYS A 24 14.19 -3.12 -13.13
CA LYS A 24 13.30 -2.71 -12.01
C LYS A 24 11.97 -3.49 -11.95
N GLY A 25 11.43 -3.91 -13.08
CA GLY A 25 10.18 -4.69 -13.13
C GLY A 25 10.27 -6.08 -12.49
N ASP A 26 11.49 -6.64 -12.34
CA ASP A 26 11.71 -7.97 -11.74
C ASP A 26 11.57 -7.95 -10.21
N PHE A 27 11.61 -6.77 -9.61
CA PHE A 27 11.57 -6.58 -8.15
C PHE A 27 10.20 -6.17 -7.61
N GLY A 28 9.15 -6.47 -8.38
CA GLY A 28 7.76 -6.25 -7.99
C GLY A 28 7.26 -4.82 -8.24
N ARG A 29 5.94 -4.73 -8.30
CA ARG A 29 5.17 -3.49 -8.53
C ARG A 29 4.23 -3.29 -7.38
N ALA A 30 4.44 -2.22 -6.61
CA ALA A 30 3.60 -1.84 -5.50
C ALA A 30 2.72 -0.64 -5.85
N LEU A 31 1.47 -0.68 -5.42
CA LEU A 31 0.57 0.47 -5.42
C LEU A 31 0.23 0.86 -3.98
N ILE A 32 0.39 2.12 -3.67
CA ILE A 32 0.04 2.71 -2.39
C ILE A 32 -1.20 3.60 -2.58
N LEU A 33 -2.31 3.25 -1.96
CA LEU A 33 -3.54 4.05 -1.90
C LEU A 33 -3.60 4.74 -0.53
N ALA A 34 -3.25 6.01 -0.48
CA ALA A 34 -2.97 6.69 0.78
C ALA A 34 -3.13 8.22 0.68
N GLY A 35 -3.15 8.89 1.81
CA GLY A 35 -3.03 10.34 1.89
C GLY A 35 -4.28 11.10 1.43
N SER A 36 -5.28 11.18 2.28
CA SER A 36 -6.38 12.15 2.15
C SER A 36 -5.83 13.59 2.11
N GLU A 37 -6.68 14.55 1.79
CA GLU A 37 -6.32 15.97 1.85
C GLU A 37 -5.71 16.35 3.21
N GLY A 38 -4.54 16.98 3.19
CA GLY A 38 -3.76 17.33 4.38
C GLY A 38 -3.02 16.17 5.05
N MET A 39 -3.09 14.94 4.50
CA MET A 39 -2.43 13.74 5.04
C MET A 39 -1.39 13.15 4.07
N GLY A 40 -0.83 13.97 3.18
CA GLY A 40 0.13 13.57 2.17
C GLY A 40 1.42 12.96 2.73
N GLY A 41 1.84 13.39 3.91
CA GLY A 41 3.04 12.85 4.57
C GLY A 41 2.99 11.35 4.77
N ALA A 42 1.85 10.79 5.16
CA ALA A 42 1.68 9.35 5.34
C ALA A 42 1.83 8.58 4.02
N ALA A 43 1.27 9.12 2.93
CA ALA A 43 1.40 8.53 1.59
C ALA A 43 2.86 8.55 1.11
N ILE A 44 3.55 9.67 1.27
CA ILE A 44 4.94 9.84 0.87
C ILE A 44 5.84 8.88 1.64
N LEU A 45 5.74 8.86 2.97
CA LEU A 45 6.59 8.01 3.82
C LEU A 45 6.37 6.52 3.53
N SER A 46 5.12 6.07 3.35
CA SER A 46 4.83 4.69 2.99
C SER A 46 5.40 4.30 1.64
N SER A 47 5.32 5.21 0.66
CA SER A 47 5.86 4.98 -0.68
C SER A 47 7.39 4.96 -0.68
N GLU A 48 8.04 5.86 0.05
CA GLU A 48 9.50 5.89 0.21
C GLU A 48 9.98 4.62 0.94
N ALA A 49 9.33 4.22 2.02
CA ALA A 49 9.68 3.00 2.73
C ALA A 49 9.61 1.77 1.82
N CYS A 50 8.56 1.67 1.00
CA CYS A 50 8.42 0.60 0.01
C CYS A 50 9.55 0.63 -1.02
N LEU A 51 9.87 1.78 -1.58
CA LEU A 51 10.94 1.96 -2.58
C LEU A 51 12.31 1.60 -1.98
N PHE A 52 12.65 2.14 -0.81
CA PHE A 52 13.93 1.90 -0.15
C PHE A 52 14.09 0.48 0.40
N SER A 53 12.98 -0.21 0.63
CA SER A 53 12.99 -1.65 0.96
C SER A 53 13.24 -2.54 -0.26
N GLY A 54 13.36 -1.96 -1.46
CA GLY A 54 13.79 -2.66 -2.65
C GLY A 54 12.69 -2.99 -3.67
N ALA A 55 11.48 -2.46 -3.53
CA ALA A 55 10.46 -2.57 -4.57
C ALA A 55 10.95 -1.94 -5.87
N GLY A 56 10.70 -2.62 -6.99
CA GLY A 56 11.21 -2.18 -8.28
C GLY A 56 10.46 -0.99 -8.86
N LEU A 57 9.15 -0.95 -8.67
CA LEU A 57 8.26 0.12 -9.13
C LEU A 57 7.25 0.44 -8.03
N VAL A 58 7.19 1.69 -7.62
CA VAL A 58 6.23 2.18 -6.61
C VAL A 58 5.35 3.26 -7.22
N SER A 59 4.05 2.99 -7.25
CA SER A 59 3.02 3.97 -7.61
C SER A 59 2.29 4.42 -6.35
N MET A 60 2.05 5.72 -6.23
CA MET A 60 1.30 6.32 -5.14
C MET A 60 0.05 7.01 -5.69
N TYR A 61 -1.12 6.51 -5.32
CA TYR A 61 -2.39 7.15 -5.63
C TYR A 61 -2.88 7.86 -4.37
N THR A 62 -3.06 9.15 -4.46
CA THR A 62 -3.28 10.05 -3.33
C THR A 62 -4.28 11.15 -3.67
N HIS A 63 -4.66 11.97 -2.68
CA HIS A 63 -5.42 13.17 -2.98
C HIS A 63 -4.61 14.11 -3.89
N PRO A 64 -5.23 14.78 -4.88
CA PRO A 64 -4.51 15.61 -5.84
C PRO A 64 -3.59 16.67 -5.23
N SER A 65 -3.95 17.23 -4.08
CA SER A 65 -3.13 18.24 -3.38
C SER A 65 -1.75 17.74 -2.89
N ASN A 66 -1.54 16.42 -2.85
CA ASN A 66 -0.30 15.83 -2.33
C ASN A 66 0.72 15.49 -3.42
N VAL A 67 0.33 15.56 -4.70
CA VAL A 67 1.15 15.08 -5.83
C VAL A 67 2.42 15.91 -5.98
N GLU A 68 2.32 17.23 -5.96
CA GLU A 68 3.47 18.13 -6.14
C GLU A 68 4.51 17.92 -5.04
N ALA A 69 4.07 17.82 -3.77
CA ALA A 69 4.96 17.56 -2.65
C ALA A 69 5.69 16.22 -2.78
N SER A 70 5.00 15.19 -3.29
CA SER A 70 5.62 13.88 -3.52
C SER A 70 6.70 13.94 -4.61
N LEU A 71 6.39 14.55 -5.74
CA LEU A 71 7.33 14.65 -6.87
C LEU A 71 8.54 15.52 -6.52
N THR A 72 8.33 16.58 -5.74
CA THR A 72 9.41 17.44 -5.25
C THR A 72 10.35 16.68 -4.30
N ARG A 73 9.79 15.82 -3.44
CA ARG A 73 10.57 15.07 -2.46
C ARG A 73 11.26 13.86 -3.06
N ASN A 74 10.54 13.08 -3.85
CA ASN A 74 11.08 11.86 -4.46
C ASN A 74 10.45 11.59 -5.84
N PRO A 75 11.12 11.99 -6.93
CA PRO A 75 10.60 11.82 -8.29
C PRO A 75 10.60 10.36 -8.78
N GLU A 76 11.19 9.43 -8.06
CA GLU A 76 11.14 8.00 -8.41
C GLU A 76 9.77 7.37 -8.10
N ILE A 77 8.98 8.00 -7.21
CA ILE A 77 7.63 7.57 -6.88
C ILE A 77 6.67 8.09 -7.96
N MET A 78 5.96 7.18 -8.62
CA MET A 78 4.96 7.51 -9.64
C MET A 78 3.67 7.99 -8.96
N ALA A 79 3.60 9.28 -8.60
CA ALA A 79 2.48 9.88 -7.90
C ALA A 79 1.34 10.26 -8.84
N LEU A 80 0.11 9.83 -8.52
CA LEU A 80 -1.12 10.17 -9.23
C LEU A 80 -2.17 10.72 -8.26
N GLY A 81 -2.68 11.91 -8.56
CA GLY A 81 -3.83 12.48 -7.86
C GLY A 81 -5.12 11.83 -8.32
N ILE A 82 -5.82 11.12 -7.43
CA ILE A 82 -7.06 10.43 -7.75
C ILE A 82 -8.29 11.15 -7.20
N LYS A 83 -9.35 11.15 -8.01
CA LYS A 83 -10.70 11.58 -7.64
C LYS A 83 -11.59 10.36 -7.42
N LYS A 84 -12.91 10.55 -7.42
CA LYS A 84 -13.89 9.48 -7.21
C LYS A 84 -13.75 8.36 -8.25
N ASP A 85 -13.55 8.72 -9.51
CA ASP A 85 -13.42 7.77 -10.62
C ASP A 85 -11.95 7.58 -10.96
N PHE A 86 -11.40 6.45 -10.55
CA PHE A 86 -10.05 6.00 -10.89
C PHE A 86 -10.03 4.48 -11.06
N GLU A 87 -9.05 4.00 -11.78
CA GLU A 87 -8.84 2.57 -11.97
C GLU A 87 -7.54 2.11 -11.30
N ILE A 88 -7.56 0.91 -10.76
CA ILE A 88 -6.37 0.25 -10.25
C ILE A 88 -5.73 -0.54 -11.40
N PRO A 89 -4.43 -0.31 -11.72
CA PRO A 89 -3.76 -1.02 -12.79
C PRO A 89 -3.73 -2.52 -12.57
N LYS A 90 -3.87 -3.31 -13.65
CA LYS A 90 -3.94 -4.78 -13.58
C LYS A 90 -2.61 -5.46 -13.28
N ASN A 91 -1.49 -4.77 -13.46
CA ASN A 91 -0.15 -5.32 -13.37
C ASN A 91 0.56 -4.94 -12.06
N ILE A 92 -0.15 -5.07 -10.95
CA ILE A 92 0.35 -4.80 -9.59
C ILE A 92 0.52 -6.11 -8.85
N ASP A 93 1.61 -6.26 -8.11
CA ASP A 93 1.87 -7.41 -7.26
C ASP A 93 1.34 -7.20 -5.84
N VAL A 94 1.55 -6.01 -5.28
CA VAL A 94 1.19 -5.65 -3.90
C VAL A 94 0.41 -4.35 -3.89
N LEU A 95 -0.66 -4.30 -3.10
CA LEU A 95 -1.45 -3.11 -2.87
C LEU A 95 -1.49 -2.81 -1.36
N LEU A 96 -1.03 -1.63 -0.97
CA LEU A 96 -1.21 -1.07 0.36
C LEU A 96 -2.33 -0.02 0.31
N CYS A 97 -3.28 -0.12 1.23
CA CYS A 97 -4.38 0.83 1.36
C CYS A 97 -4.54 1.26 2.81
N GLY A 98 -4.54 2.58 3.08
CA GLY A 98 -4.87 3.04 4.42
C GLY A 98 -4.06 4.18 5.02
N PRO A 99 -2.75 4.26 4.83
CA PRO A 99 -1.96 5.31 5.48
C PRO A 99 -2.50 6.71 5.17
N GLY A 100 -2.86 7.47 6.21
CA GLY A 100 -3.39 8.81 6.06
C GLY A 100 -4.76 8.91 5.38
N LEU A 101 -5.54 7.84 5.30
CA LEU A 101 -6.95 7.93 4.92
C LEU A 101 -7.77 8.48 6.10
N ARG A 102 -8.64 9.45 5.81
CA ARG A 102 -9.60 9.99 6.77
C ARG A 102 -10.94 9.30 6.61
N ASN A 103 -11.77 9.28 7.65
CA ASN A 103 -13.11 8.74 7.58
C ASN A 103 -14.03 9.68 6.77
N ASN A 104 -14.11 9.44 5.45
CA ASN A 104 -14.94 10.17 4.50
C ASN A 104 -15.29 9.33 3.27
N GLU A 105 -16.18 9.81 2.41
CA GLU A 105 -16.67 9.10 1.22
C GLU A 105 -15.56 8.78 0.21
N TRP A 106 -14.57 9.67 0.06
CA TRP A 106 -13.44 9.46 -0.85
C TRP A 106 -12.60 8.25 -0.41
N SER A 107 -12.28 8.16 0.88
CA SER A 107 -11.53 7.05 1.46
C SER A 107 -12.34 5.74 1.44
N ALA A 108 -13.64 5.80 1.73
CA ALA A 108 -14.53 4.64 1.64
C ALA A 108 -14.51 4.03 0.23
N ASN A 109 -14.57 4.87 -0.80
CA ASN A 109 -14.49 4.42 -2.19
C ASN A 109 -13.14 3.78 -2.51
N ILE A 110 -12.04 4.33 -2.01
CA ILE A 110 -10.68 3.78 -2.19
C ILE A 110 -10.57 2.39 -1.56
N VAL A 111 -10.98 2.24 -0.31
CA VAL A 111 -10.93 0.94 0.39
C VAL A 111 -11.80 -0.10 -0.30
N LYS A 112 -13.01 0.28 -0.75
CA LYS A 112 -13.90 -0.60 -1.52
C LYS A 112 -13.25 -1.06 -2.84
N LYS A 113 -12.61 -0.15 -3.59
CA LYS A 113 -11.92 -0.49 -4.84
C LYS A 113 -10.69 -1.36 -4.58
N ALA A 114 -9.90 -1.04 -3.53
CA ALA A 114 -8.78 -1.87 -3.12
C ALA A 114 -9.19 -3.31 -2.83
N PHE A 115 -10.25 -3.49 -2.03
CA PHE A 115 -10.78 -4.82 -1.71
C PHE A 115 -11.36 -5.55 -2.92
N ALA A 116 -11.95 -4.84 -3.87
CA ALA A 116 -12.49 -5.44 -5.09
C ALA A 116 -11.42 -5.87 -6.11
N THR A 117 -10.16 -5.43 -5.91
CA THR A 117 -9.06 -5.74 -6.83
C THR A 117 -8.66 -7.20 -6.71
N LYS A 118 -8.66 -7.91 -7.84
CA LYS A 118 -8.31 -9.33 -7.93
C LYS A 118 -6.90 -9.53 -8.51
N LYS A 119 -6.37 -10.74 -8.35
CA LYS A 119 -5.06 -11.15 -8.88
C LYS A 119 -3.85 -10.42 -8.28
N LEU A 120 -3.99 -9.84 -7.09
CA LEU A 120 -2.86 -9.37 -6.30
C LEU A 120 -2.19 -10.56 -5.59
N LYS A 121 -0.89 -10.48 -5.38
CA LYS A 121 -0.20 -11.41 -4.47
C LYS A 121 -0.56 -11.08 -3.02
N ILE A 122 -0.46 -9.78 -2.67
CA ILE A 122 -0.67 -9.30 -1.30
C ILE A 122 -1.53 -8.03 -1.33
N LEU A 123 -2.51 -7.98 -0.45
CA LEU A 123 -3.33 -6.81 -0.15
C LEU A 123 -3.14 -6.43 1.32
N ILE A 124 -2.64 -5.23 1.58
CA ILE A 124 -2.35 -4.74 2.94
C ILE A 124 -3.34 -3.64 3.28
N PHE A 125 -4.00 -3.76 4.44
CA PHE A 125 -4.80 -2.69 5.00
C PHE A 125 -4.16 -2.16 6.28
N ASP A 126 -3.96 -0.84 6.32
CA ASP A 126 -3.31 -0.13 7.41
C ASP A 126 -4.14 1.07 7.88
N ALA A 127 -3.94 1.47 9.12
CA ALA A 127 -4.45 2.72 9.70
C ALA A 127 -5.90 3.05 9.31
N GLY A 128 -6.14 4.18 8.64
CA GLY A 128 -7.48 4.67 8.28
C GLY A 128 -8.32 3.77 7.38
N ALA A 129 -7.75 2.69 6.80
CA ALA A 129 -8.56 1.69 6.10
C ALA A 129 -9.48 0.91 7.04
N PHE A 130 -9.09 0.76 8.31
CA PHE A 130 -9.87 -0.02 9.28
C PHE A 130 -11.25 0.56 9.54
N ASP A 131 -11.45 1.86 9.40
CA ASP A 131 -12.77 2.52 9.53
C ASP A 131 -13.82 1.93 8.57
N PHE A 132 -13.38 1.27 7.49
CA PHE A 132 -14.23 0.77 6.40
C PHE A 132 -14.22 -0.76 6.25
N LEU A 133 -13.40 -1.49 7.04
CA LEU A 133 -13.26 -2.93 6.88
C LEU A 133 -14.34 -3.75 7.56
N HIS A 134 -15.13 -3.17 8.47
CA HIS A 134 -16.16 -3.89 9.20
C HIS A 134 -17.11 -4.65 8.24
N ASP A 135 -17.65 -3.95 7.24
CA ASP A 135 -18.59 -4.53 6.27
C ASP A 135 -17.94 -5.51 5.28
N LEU A 136 -16.60 -5.50 5.20
CA LEU A 136 -15.83 -6.34 4.28
C LEU A 136 -15.25 -7.58 4.96
N SER A 137 -15.20 -7.61 6.28
CA SER A 137 -14.52 -8.64 7.08
C SER A 137 -15.02 -10.06 6.81
N SER A 138 -16.33 -10.23 6.60
CA SER A 138 -16.95 -11.53 6.27
C SER A 138 -16.51 -12.09 4.91
N LYS A 139 -15.90 -11.27 4.05
CA LYS A 139 -15.46 -11.64 2.69
C LYS A 139 -13.95 -11.89 2.58
N PHE A 140 -13.19 -11.73 3.68
CA PHE A 140 -11.73 -11.91 3.65
C PHE A 140 -11.31 -13.33 3.28
N SER A 141 -12.00 -14.34 3.82
CA SER A 141 -11.71 -15.75 3.52
C SER A 141 -11.93 -16.15 2.07
N CYS A 142 -12.68 -15.36 1.31
CA CYS A 142 -12.97 -15.60 -0.10
C CYS A 142 -12.12 -14.72 -1.04
N HIS A 143 -11.13 -14.00 -0.52
CA HIS A 143 -10.27 -13.15 -1.33
C HIS A 143 -9.11 -13.95 -1.91
N ASP A 144 -8.79 -13.71 -3.20
CA ASP A 144 -7.73 -14.45 -3.92
C ASP A 144 -6.32 -14.09 -3.46
N SER A 145 -6.14 -12.92 -2.82
CA SER A 145 -4.86 -12.41 -2.35
C SER A 145 -4.62 -12.77 -0.90
N GLN A 146 -3.35 -12.88 -0.50
CA GLN A 146 -3.00 -12.83 0.91
C GLN A 146 -3.34 -11.47 1.48
N ILE A 147 -4.17 -11.41 2.52
CA ILE A 147 -4.53 -10.16 3.21
C ILE A 147 -3.64 -10.01 4.44
N ILE A 148 -3.02 -8.84 4.57
CA ILE A 148 -2.23 -8.44 5.75
C ILE A 148 -2.93 -7.24 6.40
N LEU A 149 -3.10 -7.31 7.70
CA LEU A 149 -3.69 -6.23 8.50
C LEU A 149 -2.64 -5.68 9.46
N THR A 150 -2.44 -4.36 9.46
CA THR A 150 -1.50 -3.68 10.35
C THR A 150 -2.23 -2.64 11.20
N PRO A 151 -3.04 -3.09 12.20
CA PRO A 151 -3.78 -2.18 13.05
C PRO A 151 -2.86 -1.43 13.99
N HIS A 152 -3.15 -0.16 14.23
CA HIS A 152 -2.51 0.61 15.30
C HIS A 152 -3.17 0.26 16.65
N PRO A 153 -2.41 0.08 17.74
CA PRO A 153 -2.99 -0.05 19.08
C PRO A 153 -3.64 1.28 19.47
N GLY A 154 -4.95 1.29 19.65
CA GLY A 154 -5.73 2.48 20.02
C GLY A 154 -7.14 2.46 19.54
#